data_9a60dcaadc188d261c2cef2cf4787a9e
#
_entry.id   9a60dcaadc188d261c2cef2cf4787a9e
#
_cell.length_a   1.000
_cell.length_b   1.000
_cell.length_c   1.000
_cell.angle_alpha   90.00
_cell.angle_beta   90.00
_cell.angle_gamma   90.00
#
_symmetry.space_group_name_H-M   'P 1'
#
loop_
_entity.id
_entity.type
_entity.pdbx_description
1 polymer ?
#
loop_
_entity_poly.entity_id
_entity_poly.type
_entity_poly.pdbx_seq_one_letter_code
_entity_poly.pdbx_strand_id
1 'polypeptide(L)'
;GSEMCIRDRLMHVIAAKAVCFKEALEPEFKEYQMQVVKNAKALCEGLKKRGVKIVSGDTDNHLMLVDLTGNDVSGKELEKRLDDAHITCNKNTIPNDPRSPFVTSGVRLGTPAVTTRGMKEDDMDKIAEIIAMVIESEENVETARKLAAELTEKYPLC
;
A
#
# COMPACT_ATOMS: atom_id res chain seq x y z
N GLY A 1 -19.64 -25.65 21.62
CA GLY A 1 -18.90 -24.97 20.55
C GLY A 1 -17.52 -24.48 20.95
N SER A 2 -17.32 -24.03 22.20
CA SER A 2 -16.04 -23.50 22.69
C SER A 2 -14.94 -24.54 22.85
N GLU A 3 -15.27 -25.75 23.26
CA GLU A 3 -14.28 -26.84 23.44
C GLU A 3 -13.68 -27.31 22.11
N MET A 4 -14.46 -27.37 21.04
CA MET A 4 -13.98 -27.68 19.69
C MET A 4 -13.00 -26.63 19.17
N CYS A 5 -13.25 -25.35 19.47
CA CYS A 5 -12.36 -24.25 19.05
C CYS A 5 -11.00 -24.26 19.78
N ILE A 6 -10.93 -24.77 21.01
CA ILE A 6 -9.69 -24.86 21.77
C ILE A 6 -8.91 -26.13 21.42
N ARG A 7 -9.60 -27.25 21.20
CA ARG A 7 -8.98 -28.57 20.99
C ARG A 7 -8.39 -28.74 19.59
N ASP A 8 -8.98 -28.09 18.57
CA ASP A 8 -8.56 -28.23 17.17
C ASP A 8 -7.68 -27.08 16.66
N ARG A 9 -7.26 -26.16 17.54
CA ARG A 9 -6.43 -25.00 17.16
C ARG A 9 -4.99 -25.20 17.59
N LEU A 10 -4.09 -24.74 16.70
CA LEU A 10 -2.66 -24.73 16.96
C LEU A 10 -2.34 -23.75 18.10
N MET A 11 -1.93 -24.26 19.25
CA MET A 11 -1.72 -23.45 20.48
C MET A 11 -0.65 -22.38 20.29
N HIS A 12 0.36 -22.62 19.46
CA HIS A 12 1.37 -21.61 19.12
C HIS A 12 0.78 -20.42 18.35
N VAL A 13 -0.22 -20.65 17.50
CA VAL A 13 -0.94 -19.56 16.79
C VAL A 13 -1.79 -18.76 17.79
N ILE A 14 -2.42 -19.42 18.76
CA ILE A 14 -3.17 -18.72 19.83
C ILE A 14 -2.22 -17.87 20.67
N ALA A 15 -1.08 -18.41 21.04
CA ALA A 15 -0.04 -17.66 21.77
C ALA A 15 0.47 -16.46 20.96
N ALA A 16 0.74 -16.63 19.68
CA ALA A 16 1.14 -15.54 18.79
C ALA A 16 0.08 -14.43 18.71
N LYS A 17 -1.21 -14.79 18.64
CA LYS A 17 -2.31 -13.81 18.69
C LYS A 17 -2.35 -13.07 20.02
N ALA A 18 -2.12 -13.75 21.13
CA ALA A 18 -2.09 -13.12 22.46
C ALA A 18 -0.96 -12.09 22.57
N VAL A 19 0.23 -12.40 22.05
CA VAL A 19 1.36 -11.46 21.98
C VAL A 19 0.99 -10.27 21.11
N CYS A 20 0.50 -10.51 19.90
CA CYS A 20 0.09 -9.46 18.96
C CYS A 20 -0.96 -8.50 19.58
N PHE A 21 -1.96 -9.04 20.27
CA PHE A 21 -2.97 -8.20 20.92
C PHE A 21 -2.41 -7.44 22.12
N LYS A 22 -1.46 -8.00 22.86
CA LYS A 22 -0.77 -7.30 23.93
C LYS A 22 0.03 -6.11 23.36
N GLU A 23 0.81 -6.32 22.31
CA GLU A 23 1.53 -5.26 21.61
C GLU A 23 0.59 -4.16 21.10
N ALA A 24 -0.58 -4.54 20.59
CA ALA A 24 -1.60 -3.58 20.13
C ALA A 24 -2.24 -2.74 21.25
N LEU A 25 -2.09 -3.12 22.51
CA LEU A 25 -2.55 -2.34 23.66
C LEU A 25 -1.50 -1.33 24.17
N GLU A 26 -0.26 -1.45 23.72
CA GLU A 26 0.82 -0.55 24.14
C GLU A 26 0.70 0.84 23.45
N PRO A 27 1.13 1.91 24.15
CA PRO A 27 1.07 3.28 23.60
C PRO A 27 1.80 3.44 22.26
N GLU A 28 2.91 2.74 22.07
CA GLU A 28 3.74 2.77 20.88
C GLU A 28 2.97 2.30 19.64
N PHE A 29 2.06 1.34 19.82
CA PHE A 29 1.20 0.89 18.71
C PHE A 29 0.24 1.98 18.24
N LYS A 30 -0.26 2.80 19.16
CA LYS A 30 -1.11 3.95 18.81
C LYS A 30 -0.32 5.00 18.02
N GLU A 31 0.91 5.27 18.42
CA GLU A 31 1.80 6.19 17.70
C GLU A 31 2.11 5.68 16.30
N TYR A 32 2.42 4.38 16.18
CA TYR A 32 2.61 3.71 14.91
C TYR A 32 1.38 3.85 14.00
N GLN A 33 0.18 3.59 14.50
CA GLN A 33 -1.05 3.70 13.71
C GLN A 33 -1.34 5.14 13.27
N MET A 34 -1.06 6.13 14.13
CA MET A 34 -1.17 7.54 13.75
C MET A 34 -0.17 7.88 12.62
N GLN A 35 1.04 7.34 12.66
CA GLN A 35 2.02 7.55 11.59
C GLN A 35 1.56 6.88 10.28
N VAL A 36 0.97 5.69 10.35
CA VAL A 36 0.39 5.01 9.17
C VAL A 36 -0.63 5.89 8.47
N VAL A 37 -1.54 6.52 9.22
CA VAL A 37 -2.57 7.41 8.66
C VAL A 37 -1.96 8.69 8.08
N LYS A 38 -0.97 9.28 8.76
CA LYS A 38 -0.24 10.46 8.24
C LYS A 38 0.47 10.13 6.93
N ASN A 39 1.15 9.02 6.87
CA ASN A 39 1.82 8.53 5.67
C ASN A 39 0.82 8.29 4.52
N ALA A 40 -0.35 7.71 4.83
CA ALA A 40 -1.39 7.50 3.82
C ALA A 40 -1.90 8.83 3.25
N LYS A 41 -2.13 9.83 4.09
CA LYS A 41 -2.51 11.18 3.64
C LYS A 41 -1.42 11.83 2.79
N ALA A 42 -0.18 11.76 3.22
CA ALA A 42 0.96 12.32 2.47
C ALA A 42 1.11 11.65 1.10
N LEU A 43 0.98 10.31 1.02
CA LEU A 43 1.01 9.57 -0.23
C LEU A 43 -0.16 9.95 -1.14
N CYS A 44 -1.37 10.05 -0.59
CA CYS A 44 -2.56 10.47 -1.33
C CYS A 44 -2.38 11.87 -1.93
N GLU A 45 -1.92 12.84 -1.15
CA GLU A 45 -1.64 14.21 -1.63
C GLU A 45 -0.53 14.24 -2.67
N GLY A 46 0.54 13.47 -2.47
CA GLY A 46 1.64 13.34 -3.43
C GLY A 46 1.20 12.80 -4.78
N LEU A 47 0.32 11.81 -4.79
CA LEU A 47 -0.29 11.25 -6.01
C LEU A 47 -1.23 12.26 -6.69
N LYS A 48 -2.07 12.95 -5.94
CA LYS A 48 -2.98 13.99 -6.47
C LYS A 48 -2.23 15.14 -7.11
N LYS A 49 -1.13 15.62 -6.50
CA LYS A 49 -0.26 16.66 -7.07
C LYS A 49 0.31 16.26 -8.44
N ARG A 50 0.46 14.97 -8.68
CA ARG A 50 0.98 14.40 -9.95
C ARG A 50 -0.14 13.98 -10.92
N GLY A 51 -1.38 14.40 -10.64
CA GLY A 51 -2.53 14.14 -11.50
C GLY A 51 -3.13 12.75 -11.40
N VAL A 52 -2.70 11.94 -10.44
CA VAL A 52 -3.28 10.61 -10.19
C VAL A 52 -4.59 10.76 -9.45
N LYS A 53 -5.65 10.15 -9.99
CA LYS A 53 -6.99 10.22 -9.42
C LYS A 53 -7.19 9.20 -8.31
N ILE A 54 -7.71 9.66 -7.17
CA ILE A 54 -8.07 8.82 -6.01
C ILE A 54 -9.60 8.73 -5.94
N VAL A 55 -10.14 7.52 -5.76
CA VAL A 55 -11.59 7.25 -5.82
C VAL A 55 -12.41 8.12 -4.88
N SER A 56 -12.00 8.29 -3.64
CA SER A 56 -12.68 9.16 -2.64
C SER A 56 -12.14 10.59 -2.59
N GLY A 57 -11.11 10.90 -3.38
CA GLY A 57 -10.41 12.16 -3.33
C GLY A 57 -9.46 12.32 -2.14
N ASP A 58 -9.58 11.50 -1.10
CA ASP A 58 -8.74 11.49 0.09
C ASP A 58 -8.81 10.13 0.80
N THR A 59 -8.06 9.96 1.90
CA THR A 59 -8.09 8.77 2.76
C THR A 59 -8.06 9.16 4.24
N ASP A 60 -8.84 8.43 5.06
CA ASP A 60 -8.88 8.55 6.52
C ASP A 60 -8.27 7.33 7.23
N ASN A 61 -7.77 6.37 6.47
CA ASN A 61 -7.23 5.13 6.99
C ASN A 61 -5.84 4.82 6.42
N HIS A 62 -5.45 3.57 6.42
CA HIS A 62 -4.13 3.08 6.02
C HIS A 62 -3.98 2.78 4.53
N LEU A 63 -5.05 2.89 3.74
CA LEU A 63 -5.03 2.57 2.31
C LEU A 63 -5.84 3.56 1.48
N MET A 64 -5.58 3.54 0.19
CA MET A 64 -6.28 4.34 -0.82
C MET A 64 -6.49 3.51 -2.07
N LEU A 65 -7.50 3.90 -2.84
CA LEU A 65 -7.84 3.29 -4.12
C LEU A 65 -7.57 4.28 -5.25
N VAL A 66 -6.60 3.96 -6.08
CA VAL A 66 -6.25 4.74 -7.28
C VAL A 66 -7.24 4.42 -8.39
N ASP A 67 -7.75 5.44 -9.06
CA ASP A 67 -8.64 5.34 -10.22
C ASP A 67 -7.83 5.59 -11.51
N LEU A 68 -7.72 4.56 -12.32
CA LEU A 68 -7.03 4.58 -13.62
C LEU A 68 -7.99 4.78 -14.80
N THR A 69 -9.25 5.15 -14.54
CA THR A 69 -10.21 5.45 -15.60
C THR A 69 -9.74 6.69 -16.37
N GLY A 70 -9.52 6.51 -17.65
CA GLY A 70 -8.96 7.58 -18.49
C GLY A 70 -7.45 7.48 -18.74
N ASN A 71 -6.76 6.57 -18.07
CA ASN A 71 -5.39 6.20 -18.40
C ASN A 71 -5.38 4.97 -19.32
N ASP A 72 -4.38 4.87 -20.17
CA ASP A 72 -4.23 3.72 -21.08
C ASP A 72 -3.88 2.43 -20.34
N VAL A 73 -3.36 2.55 -19.09
CA VAL A 73 -2.96 1.42 -18.26
C VAL A 73 -4.16 0.85 -17.48
N SER A 74 -4.25 -0.47 -17.41
CA SER A 74 -5.23 -1.18 -16.56
C SER A 74 -4.69 -1.46 -15.16
N GLY A 75 -5.58 -1.78 -14.21
CA GLY A 75 -5.15 -2.17 -12.86
C GLY A 75 -4.22 -3.38 -12.85
N LYS A 76 -4.52 -4.39 -13.69
CA LYS A 76 -3.67 -5.58 -13.85
C LYS A 76 -2.28 -5.25 -14.42
N GLU A 77 -2.24 -4.35 -15.37
CA GLU A 77 -0.98 -3.95 -16.01
C GLU A 77 -0.13 -3.11 -15.05
N LEU A 78 -0.75 -2.16 -14.34
CA LEU A 78 -0.06 -1.35 -13.35
C LEU A 78 0.45 -2.21 -12.18
N GLU A 79 -0.35 -3.18 -11.71
CA GLU A 79 0.08 -4.15 -10.69
C GLU A 79 1.37 -4.86 -11.13
N LYS A 80 1.43 -5.33 -12.39
CA LYS A 80 2.61 -5.99 -12.94
C LYS A 80 3.81 -5.03 -13.02
N ARG A 81 3.63 -3.83 -13.56
CA ARG A 81 4.70 -2.82 -13.70
C ARG A 81 5.28 -2.41 -12.33
N LEU A 82 4.41 -2.26 -11.32
CA LEU A 82 4.84 -1.94 -9.96
C LEU A 82 5.55 -3.12 -9.29
N ASP A 83 5.10 -4.35 -9.53
CA ASP A 83 5.80 -5.55 -9.06
C ASP A 83 7.20 -5.67 -9.68
N ASP A 84 7.33 -5.42 -10.97
CA ASP A 84 8.61 -5.34 -11.68
C ASP A 84 9.53 -4.22 -11.10
N ALA A 85 8.94 -3.14 -10.58
CA ALA A 85 9.63 -2.06 -9.87
C ALA A 85 9.85 -2.36 -8.36
N HIS A 86 9.56 -3.55 -7.88
CA HIS A 86 9.63 -3.97 -6.47
C HIS A 86 8.70 -3.19 -5.53
N ILE A 87 7.56 -2.73 -6.04
CA ILE A 87 6.50 -2.07 -5.28
C ILE A 87 5.26 -2.96 -5.30
N THR A 88 4.99 -3.61 -4.19
CA THR A 88 3.83 -4.50 -4.06
C THR A 88 2.54 -3.70 -3.92
N CYS A 89 1.58 -3.98 -4.77
CA CYS A 89 0.22 -3.45 -4.70
C CYS A 89 -0.78 -4.52 -5.16
N ASN A 90 -2.07 -4.22 -5.07
CA ASN A 90 -3.11 -5.11 -5.58
C ASN A 90 -4.01 -4.37 -6.56
N LYS A 91 -4.28 -4.99 -7.71
CA LYS A 91 -5.37 -4.53 -8.57
C LYS A 91 -6.69 -4.63 -7.82
N ASN A 92 -7.58 -3.68 -8.04
CA ASN A 92 -8.86 -3.61 -7.36
C ASN A 92 -9.90 -2.98 -8.27
N THR A 93 -11.14 -3.48 -8.21
CA THR A 93 -12.26 -2.81 -8.88
C THR A 93 -12.56 -1.46 -8.22
N ILE A 94 -12.98 -0.51 -9.02
CA ILE A 94 -13.49 0.79 -8.55
C ILE A 94 -15.03 0.81 -8.62
N PRO A 95 -15.71 1.74 -7.94
CA PRO A 95 -17.14 1.92 -8.12
C PRO A 95 -17.48 2.18 -9.58
N ASN A 96 -18.47 1.43 -10.12
CA ASN A 96 -18.89 1.48 -11.52
C ASN A 96 -17.74 1.19 -12.52
N ASP A 97 -16.86 0.24 -12.19
CA ASP A 97 -15.72 -0.12 -13.01
C ASP A 97 -16.14 -0.54 -14.42
N PRO A 98 -15.64 0.13 -15.47
CA PRO A 98 -15.98 -0.22 -16.87
C PRO A 98 -15.27 -1.50 -17.35
N ARG A 99 -14.22 -1.95 -16.65
CA ARG A 99 -13.43 -3.14 -16.98
C ARG A 99 -13.90 -4.35 -16.17
N SER A 100 -13.58 -5.55 -16.68
CA SER A 100 -13.90 -6.79 -15.97
C SER A 100 -13.13 -6.93 -14.65
N PRO A 101 -13.63 -7.68 -13.66
CA PRO A 101 -12.95 -7.91 -12.37
C PRO A 101 -11.55 -8.54 -12.49
N PHE A 102 -11.24 -9.16 -13.62
CA PHE A 102 -9.92 -9.77 -13.89
C PHE A 102 -8.87 -8.76 -14.38
N VAL A 103 -9.33 -7.63 -14.91
CA VAL A 103 -8.47 -6.56 -15.48
C VAL A 103 -8.43 -5.36 -14.56
N THR A 104 -9.59 -4.91 -14.10
CA THR A 104 -9.85 -3.76 -13.21
C THR A 104 -9.37 -2.41 -13.73
N SER A 105 -9.96 -1.35 -13.21
CA SER A 105 -9.53 0.02 -13.49
C SER A 105 -8.93 0.70 -12.26
N GLY A 106 -8.63 -0.05 -11.22
CA GLY A 106 -8.06 0.50 -10.00
C GLY A 106 -6.92 -0.34 -9.42
N VAL A 107 -6.15 0.30 -8.57
CA VAL A 107 -5.09 -0.31 -7.77
C VAL A 107 -5.20 0.19 -6.34
N ARG A 108 -5.10 -0.74 -5.38
CA ARG A 108 -5.11 -0.45 -3.96
C ARG A 108 -3.68 -0.31 -3.44
N LEU A 109 -3.41 0.81 -2.81
CA LEU A 109 -2.14 1.13 -2.16
C LEU A 109 -2.34 1.26 -0.65
N GLY A 110 -1.33 0.90 0.14
CA GLY A 110 -1.37 1.01 1.60
C GLY A 110 0.00 1.33 2.19
N THR A 111 0.02 1.91 3.38
CA THR A 111 1.24 2.44 4.01
C THR A 111 1.75 1.71 5.26
N PRO A 112 1.10 0.65 5.81
CA PRO A 112 1.61 -0.03 7.00
C PRO A 112 3.02 -0.59 6.84
N ALA A 113 3.31 -1.28 5.73
CA ALA A 113 4.60 -1.92 5.49
C ALA A 113 5.76 -0.90 5.44
N VAL A 114 5.58 0.21 4.72
CA VAL A 114 6.59 1.27 4.62
C VAL A 114 6.74 2.03 5.93
N THR A 115 5.67 2.20 6.71
CA THR A 115 5.71 2.80 8.05
C THR A 115 6.48 1.90 9.02
N THR A 116 6.29 0.58 8.96
CA THR A 116 7.04 -0.39 9.75
C THR A 116 8.55 -0.34 9.46
N ARG A 117 8.94 -0.02 8.22
CA ARG A 117 10.33 0.23 7.86
C ARG A 117 10.90 1.54 8.43
N GLY A 118 10.05 2.43 8.95
CA GLY A 118 10.45 3.73 9.49
C GLY A 118 10.33 4.90 8.52
N MET A 119 9.73 4.70 7.35
CA MET A 119 9.48 5.76 6.38
C MET A 119 8.43 6.75 6.91
N LYS A 120 8.59 8.02 6.56
CA LYS A 120 7.73 9.14 6.98
C LYS A 120 7.19 9.89 5.78
N GLU A 121 6.50 11.01 6.04
CA GLU A 121 5.77 11.79 5.04
C GLU A 121 6.63 12.23 3.85
N ASP A 122 7.89 12.63 4.09
CA ASP A 122 8.83 13.04 3.04
C ASP A 122 9.17 11.90 2.07
N ASP A 123 9.25 10.67 2.60
CA ASP A 123 9.49 9.48 1.78
C ASP A 123 8.23 9.10 0.99
N MET A 124 7.04 9.43 1.49
CA MET A 124 5.77 9.19 0.79
C MET A 124 5.66 10.03 -0.49
N ASP A 125 6.20 11.25 -0.51
CA ASP A 125 6.23 12.06 -1.74
C ASP A 125 7.12 11.43 -2.82
N LYS A 126 8.25 10.83 -2.43
CA LYS A 126 9.12 10.06 -3.35
C LYS A 126 8.42 8.80 -3.87
N ILE A 127 7.72 8.07 -2.99
CA ILE A 127 6.94 6.90 -3.41
C ILE A 127 5.82 7.32 -4.38
N ALA A 128 5.15 8.44 -4.13
CA ALA A 128 4.15 9.00 -5.04
C ALA A 128 4.75 9.35 -6.41
N GLU A 129 5.95 9.90 -6.44
CA GLU A 129 6.69 10.18 -7.68
C GLU A 129 6.98 8.91 -8.46
N ILE A 130 7.52 7.89 -7.80
CA ILE A 130 7.83 6.60 -8.43
C ILE A 130 6.56 5.96 -9.02
N ILE A 131 5.47 5.95 -8.27
CA ILE A 131 4.20 5.38 -8.74
C ILE A 131 3.65 6.16 -9.94
N ALA A 132 3.68 7.49 -9.89
CA ALA A 132 3.21 8.34 -11.00
C ALA A 132 4.02 8.10 -12.28
N MET A 133 5.36 7.98 -12.17
CA MET A 133 6.23 7.66 -13.32
C MET A 133 5.89 6.31 -13.96
N VAL A 134 5.57 5.30 -13.16
CA VAL A 134 5.20 3.96 -13.66
C VAL A 134 3.81 3.97 -14.31
N ILE A 135 2.87 4.79 -13.81
CA ILE A 135 1.56 5.00 -14.44
C ILE A 135 1.73 5.64 -15.82
N GLU A 136 2.63 6.61 -15.93
CA GLU A 136 2.85 7.39 -17.16
C GLU A 136 3.45 6.55 -18.29
N SER A 137 4.48 5.75 -18.00
CA SER A 137 5.13 4.91 -19.01
C SER A 137 5.77 3.65 -18.44
N GLU A 138 5.69 2.56 -19.20
CA GLU A 138 6.40 1.30 -18.91
C GLU A 138 7.92 1.47 -18.97
N GLU A 139 8.42 2.38 -19.80
CA GLU A 139 9.87 2.66 -19.92
C GLU A 139 10.48 3.17 -18.58
N ASN A 140 9.66 3.74 -17.71
CA ASN A 140 10.08 4.27 -16.42
C ASN A 140 10.28 3.18 -15.35
N VAL A 141 9.85 1.95 -15.58
CA VAL A 141 9.90 0.85 -14.59
C VAL A 141 11.31 0.61 -14.07
N GLU A 142 12.31 0.62 -14.95
CA GLU A 142 13.71 0.39 -14.53
C GLU A 142 14.25 1.54 -13.67
N THR A 143 13.87 2.78 -13.97
CA THR A 143 14.21 3.95 -13.15
C THR A 143 13.49 3.90 -11.80
N ALA A 144 12.20 3.57 -11.82
CA ALA A 144 11.39 3.37 -10.63
C ALA A 144 11.98 2.29 -9.70
N ARG A 145 12.45 1.18 -10.27
CA ARG A 145 13.11 0.10 -9.54
C ARG A 145 14.38 0.56 -8.81
N LYS A 146 15.20 1.38 -9.45
CA LYS A 146 16.42 1.94 -8.81
C LYS A 146 16.08 2.85 -7.65
N LEU A 147 15.10 3.75 -7.83
CA LEU A 147 14.65 4.64 -6.77
C LEU A 147 14.00 3.88 -5.60
N ALA A 148 13.24 2.83 -5.88
CA ALA A 148 12.67 1.97 -4.85
C ALA A 148 13.77 1.21 -4.07
N ALA A 149 14.82 0.75 -4.76
CA ALA A 149 15.97 0.12 -4.12
C ALA A 149 16.70 1.09 -3.18
N GLU A 150 16.97 2.32 -3.61
CA GLU A 150 17.60 3.35 -2.78
C GLU A 150 16.78 3.64 -1.50
N LEU A 151 15.45 3.70 -1.61
CA LEU A 151 14.57 3.88 -0.45
C LEU A 151 14.63 2.68 0.50
N THR A 152 14.64 1.46 -0.04
CA THR A 152 14.67 0.25 0.79
C THR A 152 16.02 0.01 1.44
N GLU A 153 17.13 0.41 0.82
CA GLU A 153 18.46 0.39 1.43
C GLU A 153 18.58 1.38 2.59
N LYS A 154 17.96 2.56 2.47
CA LYS A 154 17.90 3.55 3.56
C LYS A 154 17.10 3.05 4.77
N TYR A 155 16.11 2.19 4.55
CA TYR A 155 15.21 1.64 5.55
C TYR A 155 15.20 0.10 5.50
N PRO A 156 16.29 -0.58 5.90
CA PRO A 156 16.35 -2.04 5.87
C PRO A 156 15.34 -2.66 6.82
N LEU A 157 14.88 -3.85 6.50
CA LEU A 157 14.17 -4.70 7.45
C LEU A 157 15.19 -5.26 8.45
N CYS A 158 14.86 -5.21 9.75
CA CYS A 158 15.69 -5.79 10.81
C CYS A 158 15.77 -7.30 10.68
#